data_10cd28e3591ee1987659e55a2ccc81f5
#
_entry.id   10cd28e3591ee1987659e55a2ccc81f5
#
_cell.length_a   1.000
_cell.length_b   1.000
_cell.length_c   1.000
_cell.angle_alpha   90.00
_cell.angle_beta   90.00
_cell.angle_gamma   90.00
#
_symmetry.space_group_name_H-M   'P 1'
#
loop_
_entity.id
_entity.type
_entity.pdbx_description
1 polymer ?
#
loop_
_entity_poly.entity_id
_entity_poly.type
_entity_poly.pdbx_seq_one_letter_code
_entity_poly.pdbx_strand_id
1 'polypeptide(L)'
;EPQGISLPYRPSRLLIADAREHPSALVESQAMGSIAAPPVAYEPVLPARILDDGLLSDAQLETLIYAGAAFERDLPGRFISSEEGLSLSPAEAGNAYRTGFFLGDGTGAGKGRQVAGVILDQWLRGNRRHLWISKSETLIEDARRDWSALGGLPLDIQHLNQWKLGTPIALGDGILFLTYATLRSNRGDRGTRLRQLIEWMGEDFSGVIVFDEAHEMAGVAGGEGRFGVT
;
A
#
# COMPACT_ATOMS: atom_id res chain seq x y z
N GLU A 1 -15.68 6.54 27.23
CA GLU A 1 -16.00 5.87 25.94
C GLU A 1 -16.29 4.41 26.25
N PRO A 2 -17.37 3.81 25.73
CA PRO A 2 -17.60 2.40 25.90
C PRO A 2 -16.45 1.64 25.25
N GLN A 3 -15.67 0.90 26.03
CA GLN A 3 -14.67 -0.03 25.51
C GLN A 3 -15.42 -1.04 24.62
N GLY A 4 -15.23 -0.92 23.31
CA GLY A 4 -15.82 -1.85 22.36
C GLY A 4 -15.40 -3.29 22.72
N ILE A 5 -16.35 -4.20 22.74
CA ILE A 5 -16.07 -5.62 22.97
C ILE A 5 -15.21 -6.10 21.80
N SER A 6 -14.01 -6.57 22.10
CA SER A 6 -13.11 -7.20 21.14
C SER A 6 -13.34 -8.70 21.13
N LEU A 7 -13.47 -9.28 19.94
CA LEU A 7 -13.62 -10.72 19.72
C LEU A 7 -12.31 -11.27 19.13
N PRO A 8 -11.93 -12.52 19.41
CA PRO A 8 -10.83 -13.16 18.72
C PRO A 8 -11.09 -13.18 17.21
N TYR A 9 -10.10 -12.72 16.44
CA TYR A 9 -10.17 -12.75 14.99
C TYR A 9 -9.49 -13.99 14.44
N ARG A 10 -10.17 -14.67 13.52
CA ARG A 10 -9.63 -15.71 12.65
C ARG A 10 -10.25 -15.56 11.27
N PRO A 11 -9.51 -15.78 10.18
CA PRO A 11 -10.11 -15.86 8.86
C PRO A 11 -11.23 -16.89 8.84
N SER A 12 -12.46 -16.45 8.70
CA SER A 12 -13.64 -17.33 8.76
C SER A 12 -14.26 -17.60 7.40
N ARG A 13 -13.90 -16.81 6.40
CA ARG A 13 -14.50 -16.86 5.05
C ARG A 13 -13.56 -17.38 3.99
N LEU A 14 -12.25 -17.23 4.20
CA LEU A 14 -11.22 -17.77 3.35
C LEU A 14 -10.46 -18.84 4.12
N LEU A 15 -10.68 -20.09 3.76
CA LEU A 15 -9.87 -21.20 4.25
C LEU A 15 -8.72 -21.38 3.26
N ILE A 16 -7.54 -20.96 3.68
CA ILE A 16 -6.31 -21.09 2.88
C ILE A 16 -5.63 -22.38 3.33
N ALA A 17 -5.62 -23.39 2.44
CA ALA A 17 -5.00 -24.66 2.75
C ALA A 17 -3.51 -24.44 3.11
N ASP A 18 -3.04 -25.17 4.11
CA ASP A 18 -1.65 -25.15 4.61
C ASP A 18 -1.15 -23.81 5.19
N ALA A 19 -2.02 -22.79 5.27
CA ALA A 19 -1.66 -21.54 5.92
C ALA A 19 -1.57 -21.72 7.44
N ARG A 20 -0.54 -21.11 8.04
CA ARG A 20 -0.35 -21.11 9.50
C ARG A 20 -1.14 -19.99 10.16
N GLU A 21 -1.65 -20.26 11.35
CA GLU A 21 -2.27 -19.21 12.17
C GLU A 21 -1.27 -18.09 12.49
N HIS A 22 -1.79 -16.87 12.68
CA HIS A 22 -0.95 -15.76 13.09
C HIS A 22 -0.32 -16.01 14.47
N PRO A 23 0.99 -15.75 14.67
CA PRO A 23 1.68 -16.08 15.92
C PRO A 23 1.18 -15.30 17.14
N SER A 24 0.54 -14.15 16.93
CA SER A 24 -0.10 -13.36 17.99
C SER A 24 -1.61 -13.54 17.92
N ALA A 25 -2.26 -13.52 19.08
CA ALA A 25 -3.71 -13.49 19.13
C ALA A 25 -4.24 -12.19 18.49
N LEU A 26 -4.91 -12.33 17.37
CA LEU A 26 -5.56 -11.21 16.69
C LEU A 26 -6.96 -11.00 17.27
N VAL A 27 -7.40 -9.74 17.29
CA VAL A 27 -8.74 -9.38 17.76
C VAL A 27 -9.39 -8.41 16.78
N GLU A 28 -10.71 -8.50 16.66
CA GLU A 28 -11.52 -7.57 15.90
C GLU A 28 -12.56 -6.89 16.82
N SER A 29 -13.01 -5.69 16.44
CA SER A 29 -14.15 -5.11 17.13
C SER A 29 -15.43 -5.84 16.74
N GLN A 30 -16.37 -5.97 17.67
CA GLN A 30 -17.65 -6.60 17.40
C GLN A 30 -18.39 -5.94 16.22
N ALA A 31 -18.24 -4.62 16.05
CA ALA A 31 -18.84 -3.89 14.94
C ALA A 31 -18.29 -4.35 13.58
N MET A 32 -16.97 -4.57 13.48
CA MET A 32 -16.33 -5.05 12.26
C MET A 32 -16.65 -6.51 11.99
N GLY A 33 -16.66 -7.35 13.02
CA GLY A 33 -17.02 -8.78 12.92
C GLY A 33 -18.45 -9.02 12.45
N SER A 34 -19.34 -8.03 12.58
CA SER A 34 -20.71 -8.11 12.07
C SER A 34 -20.84 -7.86 10.55
N ILE A 35 -19.81 -7.27 9.92
CA ILE A 35 -19.83 -6.94 8.51
C ILE A 35 -19.33 -8.13 7.70
N ALA A 36 -20.17 -8.58 6.77
CA ALA A 36 -19.79 -9.64 5.87
C ALA A 36 -18.69 -9.18 4.88
N ALA A 37 -17.53 -9.84 4.91
CA ALA A 37 -16.52 -9.62 3.87
C ALA A 37 -17.09 -10.04 2.49
N PRO A 38 -16.77 -9.30 1.40
CA PRO A 38 -17.24 -9.66 0.07
C PRO A 38 -16.65 -10.99 -0.39
N PRO A 39 -17.34 -11.74 -1.25
CA PRO A 39 -16.72 -12.89 -1.91
C PRO A 39 -15.57 -12.42 -2.79
N VAL A 40 -14.46 -13.15 -2.79
CA VAL A 40 -13.28 -12.87 -3.61
C VAL A 40 -12.82 -14.15 -4.31
N ALA A 41 -12.26 -14.00 -5.51
CA ALA A 41 -11.70 -15.08 -6.29
C ALA A 41 -10.24 -14.78 -6.70
N TYR A 42 -9.59 -13.83 -6.05
CA TYR A 42 -8.22 -13.47 -6.35
C TYR A 42 -7.24 -14.50 -5.79
N GLU A 43 -6.31 -14.92 -6.62
CA GLU A 43 -5.24 -15.85 -6.23
C GLU A 43 -3.89 -15.11 -6.32
N PRO A 44 -3.25 -14.84 -5.16
CA PRO A 44 -1.93 -14.20 -5.15
C PRO A 44 -0.87 -15.09 -5.80
N VAL A 45 0.00 -14.50 -6.59
CA VAL A 45 1.18 -15.17 -7.16
C VAL A 45 2.31 -15.08 -6.15
N LEU A 46 2.57 -16.19 -5.46
CA LEU A 46 3.59 -16.27 -4.41
C LEU A 46 4.47 -17.49 -4.59
N PRO A 47 5.76 -17.44 -4.21
CA PRO A 47 6.59 -18.63 -4.13
C PRO A 47 6.03 -19.63 -3.11
N ALA A 48 6.08 -20.94 -3.41
CA ALA A 48 5.55 -22.00 -2.53
C ALA A 48 6.08 -21.90 -1.09
N ARG A 49 7.34 -21.51 -0.91
CA ARG A 49 7.95 -21.34 0.42
C ARG A 49 7.22 -20.34 1.33
N ILE A 50 6.43 -19.40 0.77
CA ILE A 50 5.65 -18.47 1.60
C ILE A 50 4.67 -19.23 2.48
N LEU A 51 4.05 -20.28 1.96
CA LEU A 51 3.17 -21.19 2.69
C LEU A 51 3.99 -22.24 3.45
N ASP A 52 4.91 -22.92 2.77
CA ASP A 52 5.69 -24.03 3.33
C ASP A 52 6.44 -23.63 4.61
N ASP A 53 7.09 -22.47 4.59
CA ASP A 53 7.84 -21.93 5.73
C ASP A 53 6.96 -21.10 6.68
N GLY A 54 5.71 -20.78 6.32
CA GLY A 54 4.81 -19.94 7.09
C GLY A 54 5.29 -18.51 7.23
N LEU A 55 5.82 -17.94 6.14
CA LEU A 55 6.36 -16.57 6.11
C LEU A 55 5.26 -15.50 6.17
N LEU A 56 4.06 -15.87 5.75
CA LEU A 56 2.83 -15.12 5.97
C LEU A 56 1.82 -16.02 6.68
N SER A 57 1.11 -15.47 7.66
CA SER A 57 0.02 -16.17 8.33
C SER A 57 -1.25 -16.16 7.47
N ASP A 58 -2.24 -16.96 7.86
CA ASP A 58 -3.58 -17.02 7.26
C ASP A 58 -4.23 -15.62 7.15
N ALA A 59 -4.23 -14.83 8.23
CA ALA A 59 -4.77 -13.47 8.26
C ALA A 59 -3.98 -12.51 7.34
N GLN A 60 -2.68 -12.67 7.24
CA GLN A 60 -1.85 -11.86 6.34
C GLN A 60 -2.08 -12.24 4.88
N LEU A 61 -2.24 -13.52 4.58
CA LEU A 61 -2.61 -14.01 3.24
C LEU A 61 -4.01 -13.54 2.83
N GLU A 62 -4.96 -13.52 3.77
CA GLU A 62 -6.29 -12.96 3.55
C GLU A 62 -6.21 -11.50 3.07
N THR A 63 -5.35 -10.69 3.69
CA THR A 63 -5.09 -9.30 3.25
C THR A 63 -4.63 -9.24 1.80
N LEU A 64 -3.70 -10.11 1.38
CA LEU A 64 -3.21 -10.13 0.00
C LEU A 64 -4.34 -10.46 -0.99
N ILE A 65 -5.21 -11.40 -0.63
CA ILE A 65 -6.34 -11.80 -1.46
C ILE A 65 -7.32 -10.64 -1.64
N TYR A 66 -7.69 -9.96 -0.56
CA TYR A 66 -8.61 -8.82 -0.64
C TYR A 66 -8.00 -7.60 -1.32
N ALA A 67 -6.73 -7.31 -1.06
CA ALA A 67 -6.01 -6.22 -1.72
C ALA A 67 -5.90 -6.46 -3.23
N GLY A 68 -5.50 -7.65 -3.63
CA GLY A 68 -5.41 -8.03 -5.05
C GLY A 68 -6.76 -7.96 -5.75
N ALA A 69 -7.82 -8.47 -5.13
CA ALA A 69 -9.19 -8.37 -5.66
C ALA A 69 -9.66 -6.91 -5.78
N ALA A 70 -9.24 -6.03 -4.87
CA ALA A 70 -9.53 -4.60 -4.99
C ALA A 70 -8.79 -3.98 -6.17
N PHE A 71 -7.53 -4.33 -6.39
CA PHE A 71 -6.72 -3.79 -7.49
C PHE A 71 -7.19 -4.21 -8.87
N GLU A 72 -7.96 -5.29 -9.00
CA GLU A 72 -8.55 -5.72 -10.27
C GLU A 72 -9.87 -5.00 -10.60
N ARG A 73 -10.37 -4.13 -9.71
CA ARG A 73 -11.62 -3.41 -9.91
C ARG A 73 -11.39 -1.93 -10.15
N ASP A 74 -12.19 -1.37 -11.05
CA ASP A 74 -12.32 0.06 -11.21
C ASP A 74 -13.51 0.60 -10.42
N LEU A 75 -13.46 1.89 -10.10
CA LEU A 75 -14.64 2.62 -9.63
C LEU A 75 -15.72 2.59 -10.71
N PRO A 76 -17.00 2.43 -10.35
CA PRO A 76 -18.09 2.46 -11.33
C PRO A 76 -18.15 3.81 -12.04
N GLY A 77 -17.96 3.81 -13.38
CA GLY A 77 -18.01 5.00 -14.21
C GLY A 77 -16.62 5.57 -14.54
N ARG A 78 -16.67 6.74 -15.19
CA ARG A 78 -15.50 7.53 -15.57
C ARG A 78 -15.58 8.91 -14.93
N PHE A 79 -14.45 9.51 -14.63
CA PHE A 79 -14.37 10.73 -13.85
C PHE A 79 -13.34 11.70 -14.44
N ILE A 80 -13.61 12.99 -14.27
CA ILE A 80 -12.64 14.05 -14.47
C ILE A 80 -12.28 14.62 -13.09
N SER A 81 -11.00 14.77 -12.82
CA SER A 81 -10.52 15.47 -11.63
C SER A 81 -10.66 16.99 -11.81
N SER A 82 -10.93 17.72 -10.71
CA SER A 82 -10.78 19.17 -10.70
C SER A 82 -9.34 19.58 -11.03
N GLU A 83 -9.12 20.83 -11.47
CA GLU A 83 -7.78 21.38 -11.75
C GLU A 83 -6.86 21.27 -10.52
N GLU A 84 -7.43 21.38 -9.33
CA GLU A 84 -6.71 21.25 -8.06
C GLU A 84 -6.51 19.79 -7.62
N GLY A 85 -7.12 18.83 -8.30
CA GLY A 85 -7.05 17.40 -7.93
C GLY A 85 -7.84 17.01 -6.68
N LEU A 86 -8.67 17.92 -6.13
CA LEU A 86 -9.35 17.72 -4.85
C LEU A 86 -10.70 17.01 -4.96
N SER A 87 -11.26 16.91 -6.16
CA SER A 87 -12.56 16.28 -6.38
C SER A 87 -12.63 15.54 -7.72
N LEU A 88 -13.48 14.52 -7.76
CA LEU A 88 -13.79 13.76 -8.96
C LEU A 88 -15.26 14.02 -9.33
N SER A 89 -15.50 14.37 -10.58
CA SER A 89 -16.85 14.54 -11.12
C SER A 89 -17.12 13.48 -12.19
N PRO A 90 -18.27 12.79 -12.17
CA PRO A 90 -18.63 11.84 -13.20
C PRO A 90 -18.66 12.50 -14.58
N ALA A 91 -18.02 11.86 -15.57
CA ALA A 91 -18.00 12.38 -16.95
C ALA A 91 -17.71 11.23 -17.93
N GLU A 92 -18.49 11.11 -19.01
CA GLU A 92 -18.29 10.05 -20.02
C GLU A 92 -16.90 10.09 -20.67
N ALA A 93 -16.38 11.30 -20.92
CA ALA A 93 -15.04 11.52 -21.46
C ALA A 93 -13.91 11.45 -20.40
N GLY A 94 -14.24 11.13 -19.15
CA GLY A 94 -13.30 11.06 -18.06
C GLY A 94 -12.42 9.79 -18.09
N ASN A 95 -11.58 9.64 -17.06
CA ASN A 95 -10.73 8.48 -16.86
C ASN A 95 -11.43 7.44 -15.97
N ALA A 96 -11.10 6.15 -16.17
CA ALA A 96 -11.39 5.11 -15.20
C ALA A 96 -10.38 5.20 -14.05
N TYR A 97 -10.84 4.99 -12.82
CA TYR A 97 -10.01 4.99 -11.62
C TYR A 97 -10.11 3.63 -10.95
N ARG A 98 -8.97 3.03 -10.68
CA ARG A 98 -8.87 1.76 -9.97
C ARG A 98 -9.20 1.93 -8.50
N THR A 99 -9.82 0.92 -7.87
CA THR A 99 -10.02 0.95 -6.42
C THR A 99 -8.71 0.69 -5.69
N GLY A 100 -8.57 1.28 -4.50
CA GLY A 100 -7.48 0.99 -3.57
C GLY A 100 -7.92 0.03 -2.46
N PHE A 101 -6.98 -0.30 -1.59
CA PHE A 101 -7.22 -1.12 -0.41
C PHE A 101 -6.72 -0.41 0.84
N PHE A 102 -7.54 -0.38 1.88
CA PHE A 102 -7.20 0.19 3.18
C PHE A 102 -6.87 -0.93 4.17
N LEU A 103 -5.61 -0.98 4.61
CA LEU A 103 -5.15 -1.91 5.63
C LEU A 103 -5.20 -1.22 7.00
N GLY A 104 -6.26 -1.50 7.75
CA GLY A 104 -6.57 -0.87 9.05
C GLY A 104 -6.12 -1.67 10.27
N ASP A 105 -5.27 -2.66 10.13
CA ASP A 105 -4.83 -3.53 11.21
C ASP A 105 -4.11 -2.76 12.31
N GLY A 106 -4.31 -3.20 13.55
CA GLY A 106 -3.63 -2.67 14.72
C GLY A 106 -2.13 -3.00 14.75
N THR A 107 -1.47 -2.48 15.75
CA THR A 107 -0.06 -2.79 16.01
C THR A 107 0.10 -4.28 16.33
N GLY A 108 1.12 -4.91 15.76
CA GLY A 108 1.43 -6.32 15.98
C GLY A 108 0.87 -7.28 14.92
N ALA A 109 -0.07 -6.87 14.07
CA ALA A 109 -0.58 -7.70 12.97
C ALA A 109 0.43 -7.89 11.82
N GLY A 110 1.57 -7.21 11.87
CA GLY A 110 2.61 -7.32 10.84
C GLY A 110 2.25 -6.62 9.53
N LYS A 111 1.69 -5.40 9.60
CA LYS A 111 1.32 -4.60 8.42
C LYS A 111 2.44 -4.47 7.39
N GLY A 112 3.68 -4.19 7.82
CA GLY A 112 4.82 -4.09 6.91
C GLY A 112 5.05 -5.39 6.12
N ARG A 113 4.87 -6.54 6.76
CA ARG A 113 4.97 -7.86 6.12
C ARG A 113 3.83 -8.07 5.12
N GLN A 114 2.61 -7.65 5.44
CA GLN A 114 1.47 -7.72 4.53
C GLN A 114 1.68 -6.82 3.31
N VAL A 115 2.15 -5.60 3.51
CA VAL A 115 2.50 -4.66 2.42
C VAL A 115 3.59 -5.25 1.53
N ALA A 116 4.67 -5.80 2.11
CA ALA A 116 5.71 -6.49 1.35
C ALA A 116 5.15 -7.67 0.55
N GLY A 117 4.20 -8.42 1.11
CA GLY A 117 3.51 -9.52 0.42
C GLY A 117 2.68 -9.05 -0.77
N VAL A 118 1.93 -7.96 -0.61
CA VAL A 118 1.17 -7.33 -1.71
C VAL A 118 2.11 -6.87 -2.84
N ILE A 119 3.24 -6.25 -2.49
CA ILE A 119 4.24 -5.86 -3.48
C ILE A 119 4.84 -7.09 -4.16
N LEU A 120 5.14 -8.15 -3.42
CA LEU A 120 5.71 -9.39 -3.97
C LEU A 120 4.78 -10.04 -4.99
N ASP A 121 3.49 -10.13 -4.70
CA ASP A 121 2.48 -10.62 -5.64
C ASP A 121 2.52 -9.81 -6.96
N GLN A 122 2.48 -8.49 -6.86
CA GLN A 122 2.52 -7.62 -8.05
C GLN A 122 3.88 -7.67 -8.76
N TRP A 123 4.97 -7.81 -8.03
CA TRP A 123 6.31 -8.01 -8.59
C TRP A 123 6.41 -9.27 -9.44
N LEU A 124 5.84 -10.37 -8.96
CA LEU A 124 5.83 -11.65 -9.68
C LEU A 124 4.87 -11.64 -10.88
N ARG A 125 3.88 -10.75 -10.88
CA ARG A 125 3.01 -10.47 -12.04
C ARG A 125 3.68 -9.59 -13.10
N GLY A 126 4.90 -9.12 -12.86
CA GLY A 126 5.67 -8.28 -13.79
C GLY A 126 5.63 -6.79 -13.49
N ASN A 127 4.86 -6.35 -12.51
CA ASN A 127 4.86 -4.95 -12.06
C ASN A 127 6.08 -4.73 -11.16
N ARG A 128 7.17 -4.21 -11.72
CA ARG A 128 8.49 -4.18 -11.05
C ARG A 128 8.86 -2.83 -10.43
N ARG A 129 8.03 -1.80 -10.56
CA ARG A 129 8.25 -0.48 -9.96
C ARG A 129 7.16 -0.20 -8.95
N HIS A 130 7.53 0.15 -7.71
CA HIS A 130 6.60 0.42 -6.63
C HIS A 130 7.04 1.64 -5.84
N LEU A 131 6.09 2.29 -5.14
CA LEU A 131 6.34 3.38 -4.22
C LEU A 131 5.98 2.97 -2.80
N TRP A 132 6.83 3.31 -1.82
CA TRP A 132 6.53 3.17 -0.41
C TRP A 132 6.74 4.52 0.27
N ILE A 133 5.64 5.16 0.62
CA ILE A 133 5.61 6.49 1.23
C ILE A 133 5.30 6.33 2.71
N SER A 134 6.15 6.87 3.59
CA SER A 134 5.99 6.74 5.03
C SER A 134 6.26 8.06 5.75
N LYS A 135 6.08 8.09 7.05
CA LYS A 135 6.27 9.29 7.88
C LYS A 135 7.73 9.61 8.18
N SER A 136 8.60 8.61 8.21
CA SER A 136 10.01 8.74 8.63
C SER A 136 10.95 7.97 7.72
N GLU A 137 12.13 8.54 7.48
CA GLU A 137 13.19 7.90 6.68
C GLU A 137 13.74 6.62 7.34
N THR A 138 13.72 6.55 8.66
CA THR A 138 14.22 5.38 9.40
C THR A 138 13.39 4.12 9.17
N LEU A 139 12.12 4.27 8.78
CA LEU A 139 11.23 3.14 8.49
C LEU A 139 11.61 2.37 7.20
N ILE A 140 12.56 2.86 6.42
CA ILE A 140 13.10 2.10 5.29
C ILE A 140 13.74 0.79 5.74
N GLU A 141 14.36 0.76 6.92
CA GLU A 141 14.99 -0.47 7.43
C GLU A 141 13.94 -1.52 7.83
N ASP A 142 12.79 -1.08 8.35
CA ASP A 142 11.66 -1.97 8.61
C ASP A 142 11.08 -2.52 7.30
N ALA A 143 10.92 -1.67 6.29
CA ALA A 143 10.47 -2.08 4.96
C ALA A 143 11.44 -3.10 4.32
N ARG A 144 12.75 -2.85 4.40
CA ARG A 144 13.79 -3.77 3.91
C ARG A 144 13.77 -5.11 4.64
N ARG A 145 13.61 -5.10 5.95
CA ARG A 145 13.49 -6.32 6.77
C ARG A 145 12.28 -7.14 6.34
N ASP A 146 11.12 -6.52 6.19
CA ASP A 146 9.89 -7.21 5.83
C ASP A 146 9.93 -7.73 4.38
N TRP A 147 10.50 -6.97 3.46
CA TRP A 147 10.73 -7.39 2.09
C TRP A 147 11.69 -8.58 2.00
N SER A 148 12.82 -8.50 2.70
CA SER A 148 13.83 -9.57 2.72
C SER A 148 13.33 -10.86 3.36
N ALA A 149 12.47 -10.75 4.35
CA ALA A 149 11.86 -11.93 4.98
C ALA A 149 10.96 -12.72 4.02
N LEU A 150 10.41 -12.09 2.99
CA LEU A 150 9.69 -12.75 1.91
C LEU A 150 10.58 -13.15 0.73
N GLY A 151 11.88 -12.83 0.81
CA GLY A 151 12.92 -13.23 -0.14
C GLY A 151 13.30 -12.18 -1.17
N GLY A 152 12.87 -10.97 -1.01
CA GLY A 152 13.40 -9.83 -1.75
C GLY A 152 14.81 -9.47 -1.29
N LEU A 153 15.52 -8.70 -2.09
CA LEU A 153 16.83 -8.18 -1.72
C LEU A 153 16.69 -6.80 -1.04
N PRO A 154 17.47 -6.51 0.01
CA PRO A 154 17.45 -5.17 0.61
C PRO A 154 17.71 -4.04 -0.38
N LEU A 155 18.50 -4.32 -1.43
CA LEU A 155 18.85 -3.38 -2.50
C LEU A 155 17.67 -3.07 -3.44
N ASP A 156 16.61 -3.88 -3.43
CA ASP A 156 15.41 -3.58 -4.21
C ASP A 156 14.70 -2.33 -3.68
N ILE A 157 14.90 -1.98 -2.38
CA ILE A 157 14.31 -0.80 -1.76
C ILE A 157 15.35 0.31 -1.69
N GLN A 158 15.13 1.37 -2.47
CA GLN A 158 16.02 2.50 -2.58
C GLN A 158 15.35 3.80 -2.10
N HIS A 159 16.11 4.61 -1.37
CA HIS A 159 15.60 5.90 -0.90
C HIS A 159 15.63 6.94 -2.04
N LEU A 160 14.53 7.66 -2.26
CA LEU A 160 14.45 8.70 -3.31
C LEU A 160 15.55 9.75 -3.19
N ASN A 161 16.03 10.05 -1.99
CA ASN A 161 17.08 11.07 -1.76
C ASN A 161 18.45 10.71 -2.35
N GLN A 162 18.66 9.49 -2.85
CA GLN A 162 19.86 9.12 -3.60
C GLN A 162 19.98 9.88 -4.93
N TRP A 163 18.86 10.30 -5.49
CA TRP A 163 18.85 11.11 -6.72
C TRP A 163 18.58 12.57 -6.40
N LYS A 164 19.40 13.43 -6.99
CA LYS A 164 19.22 14.88 -6.85
C LYS A 164 17.89 15.29 -7.49
N LEU A 165 17.24 16.29 -6.90
CA LEU A 165 16.06 16.90 -7.50
C LEU A 165 16.38 17.44 -8.89
N GLY A 166 15.53 17.14 -9.88
CA GLY A 166 15.71 17.53 -11.27
C GLY A 166 16.63 16.61 -12.08
N THR A 167 17.09 15.48 -11.50
CA THR A 167 17.79 14.43 -12.24
C THR A 167 16.90 13.20 -12.40
N PRO A 168 17.02 12.44 -13.50
CA PRO A 168 16.29 11.20 -13.66
C PRO A 168 16.59 10.19 -12.53
N ILE A 169 15.59 9.43 -12.10
CA ILE A 169 15.77 8.33 -11.17
C ILE A 169 16.30 7.12 -11.96
N ALA A 170 17.56 6.77 -11.75
CA ALA A 170 18.22 5.65 -12.43
C ALA A 170 17.95 4.31 -11.70
N LEU A 171 16.69 4.02 -11.42
CA LEU A 171 16.20 2.75 -10.88
C LEU A 171 15.25 2.13 -11.92
N GLY A 172 15.64 1.02 -12.53
CA GLY A 172 14.80 0.32 -13.52
C GLY A 172 13.65 -0.39 -12.82
N ASP A 173 13.97 -1.43 -12.07
CA ASP A 173 13.05 -2.18 -11.22
C ASP A 173 13.36 -1.89 -9.76
N GLY A 174 12.34 -1.79 -8.90
CA GLY A 174 12.56 -1.57 -7.48
C GLY A 174 11.38 -0.93 -6.75
N ILE A 175 11.59 -0.76 -5.46
CA ILE A 175 10.67 -0.10 -4.54
C ILE A 175 11.31 1.22 -4.13
N LEU A 176 10.73 2.32 -4.56
CA LEU A 176 11.23 3.63 -4.23
C LEU A 176 10.62 4.10 -2.91
N PHE A 177 11.47 4.25 -1.89
CA PHE A 177 11.05 4.70 -0.57
C PHE A 177 11.21 6.20 -0.41
N LEU A 178 10.22 6.86 0.16
CA LEU A 178 10.25 8.30 0.44
C LEU A 178 9.33 8.66 1.62
N THR A 179 9.47 9.88 2.12
CA THR A 179 8.59 10.39 3.17
C THR A 179 7.57 11.38 2.63
N TYR A 180 6.46 11.56 3.35
CA TYR A 180 5.49 12.61 3.05
C TYR A 180 6.13 14.01 3.01
N ALA A 181 7.11 14.27 3.88
CA ALA A 181 7.85 15.51 3.88
C ALA A 181 8.66 15.72 2.57
N THR A 182 9.27 14.65 2.06
CA THR A 182 9.99 14.67 0.79
C THR A 182 9.05 14.93 -0.38
N LEU A 183 7.87 14.29 -0.39
CA LEU A 183 6.87 14.45 -1.45
C LEU A 183 6.37 15.90 -1.55
N ARG A 184 6.20 16.57 -0.40
CA ARG A 184 5.76 17.97 -0.33
C ARG A 184 6.85 19.00 -0.61
N SER A 185 8.12 18.57 -0.68
CA SER A 185 9.22 19.52 -0.91
C SER A 185 9.15 20.10 -2.31
N ASN A 186 8.93 21.40 -2.40
CA ASN A 186 8.97 22.17 -3.62
C ASN A 186 10.14 23.16 -3.56
N ARG A 187 11.06 23.11 -4.51
CA ARG A 187 12.24 23.98 -4.58
C ARG A 187 12.30 24.75 -5.91
N GLY A 188 11.28 25.58 -6.13
CA GLY A 188 11.26 26.55 -7.24
C GLY A 188 11.54 25.93 -8.61
N ASP A 189 12.44 26.53 -9.39
CA ASP A 189 12.73 26.22 -10.80
C ASP A 189 13.24 24.80 -11.10
N ARG A 190 13.63 24.04 -10.09
CA ARG A 190 14.13 22.66 -10.26
C ARG A 190 13.03 21.61 -10.36
N GLY A 191 11.77 22.03 -10.35
CA GLY A 191 10.62 21.14 -10.33
C GLY A 191 10.34 20.57 -8.94
N THR A 192 9.42 19.63 -8.87
CA THR A 192 9.00 18.99 -7.64
C THR A 192 9.44 17.53 -7.58
N ARG A 193 9.54 16.98 -6.37
CA ARG A 193 9.74 15.54 -6.19
C ARG A 193 8.61 14.74 -6.81
N LEU A 194 7.40 15.25 -6.75
CA LEU A 194 6.23 14.62 -7.36
C LEU A 194 6.43 14.46 -8.88
N ARG A 195 6.89 15.51 -9.58
CA ARG A 195 7.17 15.44 -11.02
C ARG A 195 8.24 14.39 -11.34
N GLN A 196 9.33 14.38 -10.57
CA GLN A 196 10.40 13.40 -10.72
C GLN A 196 9.90 11.96 -10.54
N LEU A 197 8.97 11.73 -9.59
CA LEU A 197 8.33 10.45 -9.39
C LEU A 197 7.42 10.06 -10.56
N ILE A 198 6.59 10.99 -11.04
CA ILE A 198 5.69 10.77 -12.19
C ILE A 198 6.51 10.41 -13.44
N GLU A 199 7.61 11.12 -13.69
CA GLU A 199 8.53 10.81 -14.80
C GLU A 199 9.15 9.41 -14.64
N TRP A 200 9.52 9.00 -13.43
CA TRP A 200 10.04 7.66 -13.18
C TRP A 200 8.97 6.57 -13.30
N MET A 201 7.77 6.82 -12.83
CA MET A 201 6.66 5.88 -12.99
C MET A 201 6.35 5.64 -14.47
N GLY A 202 6.31 6.70 -15.27
CA GLY A 202 5.93 6.61 -16.67
C GLY A 202 4.43 6.38 -16.87
N GLU A 203 4.00 6.36 -18.14
CA GLU A 203 2.59 6.25 -18.51
C GLU A 203 2.00 4.85 -18.23
N ASP A 204 2.83 3.81 -18.33
CA ASP A 204 2.42 2.41 -18.15
C ASP A 204 2.60 1.91 -16.71
N PHE A 205 2.68 2.80 -15.74
CA PHE A 205 2.87 2.40 -14.35
C PHE A 205 1.67 1.58 -13.84
N SER A 206 1.95 0.39 -13.35
CA SER A 206 0.97 -0.54 -12.77
C SER A 206 1.41 -1.11 -11.42
N GLY A 207 2.38 -0.48 -10.77
CA GLY A 207 2.89 -0.92 -9.47
C GLY A 207 2.01 -0.50 -8.31
N VAL A 208 2.40 -0.94 -7.12
CA VAL A 208 1.73 -0.59 -5.86
C VAL A 208 2.27 0.75 -5.37
N ILE A 209 1.36 1.62 -4.95
CA ILE A 209 1.69 2.83 -4.20
C ILE A 209 1.19 2.61 -2.76
N VAL A 210 2.13 2.58 -1.82
CA VAL A 210 1.85 2.40 -0.40
C VAL A 210 1.88 3.75 0.30
N PHE A 211 0.81 4.05 1.02
CA PHE A 211 0.72 5.19 1.94
C PHE A 211 0.74 4.64 3.37
N ASP A 212 1.94 4.41 3.89
CA ASP A 212 2.14 3.90 5.24
C ASP A 212 1.92 5.01 6.27
N GLU A 213 1.24 4.68 7.39
CA GLU A 213 0.80 5.67 8.38
C GLU A 213 -0.03 6.81 7.74
N ALA A 214 -0.97 6.45 6.86
CA ALA A 214 -1.74 7.38 6.04
C ALA A 214 -2.51 8.45 6.86
N HIS A 215 -2.73 8.22 8.15
CA HIS A 215 -3.33 9.21 9.05
C HIS A 215 -2.50 10.51 9.17
N GLU A 216 -1.19 10.45 8.91
CA GLU A 216 -0.32 11.63 8.84
C GLU A 216 -0.63 12.55 7.64
N MET A 217 -1.40 12.05 6.66
CA MET A 217 -1.91 12.86 5.55
C MET A 217 -3.27 13.50 5.85
N ALA A 218 -3.99 12.99 6.84
CA ALA A 218 -5.30 13.49 7.17
C ALA A 218 -5.20 14.91 7.75
N GLY A 219 -5.29 15.91 6.89
CA GLY A 219 -5.61 17.27 7.29
C GLY A 219 -7.01 17.27 7.89
N VAL A 220 -7.15 17.79 9.11
CA VAL A 220 -8.47 17.97 9.72
C VAL A 220 -9.29 18.88 8.79
N ALA A 221 -10.41 18.39 8.30
CA ALA A 221 -11.31 19.18 7.46
C ALA A 221 -11.66 20.49 8.21
N GLY A 222 -11.21 21.62 7.66
CA GLY A 222 -11.55 22.98 8.18
C GLY A 222 -10.55 23.61 9.13
N GLY A 223 -9.42 22.99 9.45
CA GLY A 223 -8.30 23.62 10.14
C GLY A 223 -7.11 23.78 9.22
N GLU A 224 -6.32 24.83 9.41
CA GLU A 224 -4.98 24.93 8.80
C GLU A 224 -4.11 23.77 9.30
N GLY A 225 -4.37 22.58 8.77
CA GLY A 225 -3.57 21.41 9.05
C GLY A 225 -2.18 21.64 8.47
N ARG A 226 -1.14 21.41 9.26
CA ARG A 226 0.27 21.41 8.83
C ARG A 226 0.55 20.51 7.63
N PHE A 227 -0.46 19.84 7.08
CA PHE A 227 -0.37 18.76 6.09
C PHE A 227 -1.45 18.81 5.01
N GLY A 228 -1.96 20.00 4.68
CA GLY A 228 -2.77 20.16 3.48
C GLY A 228 -1.95 19.74 2.27
N VAL A 229 -2.28 18.60 1.66
CA VAL A 229 -1.88 18.30 0.30
C VAL A 229 -2.83 19.10 -0.58
N THR A 230 -2.36 20.21 -1.08
CA THR A 230 -2.97 20.89 -2.23
C THR A 230 -2.38 20.33 -3.51
#